data_309693780c91b9f3403411007d970d04
#
_entry.id   309693780c91b9f3403411007d970d04
#
_cell.length_a   1.000
_cell.length_b   1.000
_cell.length_c   1.000
_cell.angle_alpha   90.00
_cell.angle_beta   90.00
_cell.angle_gamma   90.00
#
_symmetry.space_group_name_H-M   'P 1'
#
loop_
_entity.id
_entity.type
_entity.pdbx_description
1 polymer ?
#
loop_
_entity_poly.entity_id
_entity_poly.type
_entity_poly.pdbx_seq_one_letter_code
_entity_poly.pdbx_strand_id
1 'polypeptide(L)'
;MIRLKPQDLRGKDVGAANAFPDLTSELISLANHLSKATTRKKLGNPTSVIEEFEGKTFEDWERFYEQKNPGALDTASREIYGALEKLRKALKLVDREMVRHWVEEAVLKRTYATWRIQETILRHIAKLQGKPFRQADDQESEAGIDGFIDERPFSVRPVSHYFKGPPEEQDTPADVVYFEKAKRGLKVYYDL
;
A
#
# COMPACT_ATOMS: atom_id res chain seq x y z
N MET A 1 -30.42 9.50 -6.62
CA MET A 1 -28.96 9.38 -6.85
C MET A 1 -28.62 10.14 -8.11
N ILE A 2 -27.80 11.20 -8.02
CA ILE A 2 -27.35 12.02 -9.15
C ILE A 2 -26.02 11.42 -9.63
N ARG A 3 -25.90 11.05 -10.91
CA ARG A 3 -24.63 10.66 -11.53
C ARG A 3 -24.09 11.86 -12.30
N LEU A 4 -22.97 12.41 -11.83
CA LEU A 4 -22.20 13.42 -12.55
C LEU A 4 -21.19 12.72 -13.50
N LYS A 5 -21.11 13.21 -14.74
CA LYS A 5 -20.09 12.73 -15.69
C LYS A 5 -18.76 13.45 -15.40
N PRO A 6 -17.60 12.86 -15.73
CA PRO A 6 -16.29 13.51 -15.52
C PRO A 6 -16.19 14.93 -16.11
N GLN A 7 -16.83 15.18 -17.24
CA GLN A 7 -16.90 16.49 -17.88
C GLN A 7 -17.71 17.53 -17.10
N ASP A 8 -18.67 17.08 -16.27
CA ASP A 8 -19.50 17.97 -15.45
C ASP A 8 -18.76 18.43 -14.18
N LEU A 9 -17.66 17.73 -13.83
CA LEU A 9 -16.82 18.00 -12.66
C LEU A 9 -15.62 18.87 -12.99
N ARG A 10 -15.28 19.04 -14.27
CA ARG A 10 -14.19 19.92 -14.71
C ARG A 10 -14.75 21.29 -15.07
N GLY A 11 -14.15 22.34 -14.56
CA GLY A 11 -14.38 23.70 -15.08
C GLY A 11 -14.09 23.72 -16.59
N LYS A 12 -14.87 24.47 -17.35
CA LYS A 12 -14.70 24.57 -18.82
C LYS A 12 -13.35 25.12 -19.23
N ASP A 13 -12.69 25.82 -18.35
CA ASP A 13 -11.43 26.51 -18.47
C ASP A 13 -10.19 25.64 -18.15
N VAL A 14 -10.37 24.47 -17.50
CA VAL A 14 -9.24 23.58 -17.13
C VAL A 14 -8.63 22.83 -18.33
N GLY A 15 -9.27 22.89 -19.49
CA GLY A 15 -8.77 22.21 -20.69
C GLY A 15 -8.89 20.67 -20.63
N ALA A 16 -8.47 20.01 -21.72
CA ALA A 16 -8.37 18.56 -21.76
C ALA A 16 -7.14 18.07 -20.97
N ALA A 17 -7.27 16.95 -20.28
CA ALA A 17 -6.09 16.31 -19.69
C ALA A 17 -5.09 15.95 -20.79
N ASN A 18 -3.79 16.19 -20.56
CA ASN A 18 -2.74 15.77 -21.46
C ASN A 18 -2.82 14.25 -21.67
N ALA A 19 -2.86 13.82 -22.92
CA ALA A 19 -2.74 12.41 -23.28
C ALA A 19 -1.24 12.05 -23.25
N PHE A 20 -0.89 11.11 -22.40
CA PHE A 20 0.47 10.56 -22.37
C PHE A 20 0.49 9.23 -23.12
N PRO A 21 1.61 8.87 -23.79
CA PRO A 21 1.79 7.52 -24.33
C PRO A 21 1.63 6.45 -23.26
N ASP A 22 1.30 5.22 -23.68
CA ASP A 22 1.10 4.09 -22.77
C ASP A 22 2.26 3.92 -21.79
N LEU A 23 1.93 3.62 -20.54
CA LEU A 23 2.83 3.43 -19.41
C LEU A 23 3.63 4.66 -18.96
N THR A 24 3.58 5.79 -19.67
CA THR A 24 4.39 6.97 -19.26
C THR A 24 3.82 7.67 -18.03
N SER A 25 2.51 7.74 -17.90
CA SER A 25 1.87 8.28 -16.68
C SER A 25 2.19 7.45 -15.44
N GLU A 26 2.20 6.13 -15.56
CA GLU A 26 2.54 5.19 -14.49
C GLU A 26 4.02 5.33 -14.09
N LEU A 27 4.91 5.48 -15.07
CA LEU A 27 6.34 5.71 -14.81
C LEU A 27 6.58 7.06 -14.12
N ILE A 28 5.89 8.13 -14.54
CA ILE A 28 5.95 9.44 -13.89
C ILE A 28 5.42 9.34 -12.46
N SER A 29 4.31 8.64 -12.25
CA SER A 29 3.72 8.41 -10.92
C SER A 29 4.68 7.64 -10.01
N LEU A 30 5.31 6.58 -10.52
CA LEU A 30 6.33 5.82 -9.79
C LEU A 30 7.54 6.69 -9.43
N ALA A 31 8.04 7.49 -10.37
CA ALA A 31 9.14 8.40 -10.14
C ALA A 31 8.80 9.48 -9.10
N ASN A 32 7.56 9.99 -9.14
CA ASN A 32 7.06 10.92 -8.12
C ASN A 32 6.99 10.25 -6.73
N HIS A 33 6.52 9.02 -6.65
CA HIS A 33 6.49 8.25 -5.40
C HIS A 33 7.91 8.09 -4.80
N LEU A 34 8.90 7.79 -5.64
CA LEU A 34 10.30 7.61 -5.23
C LEU A 34 10.95 8.94 -4.80
N SER A 35 10.71 10.03 -5.54
CA SER A 35 11.29 11.36 -5.26
C SER A 35 10.55 12.12 -4.16
N LYS A 36 9.27 11.78 -3.92
CA LYS A 36 8.35 12.53 -3.05
C LYS A 36 8.27 14.02 -3.44
N ALA A 37 8.37 14.32 -4.74
CA ALA A 37 8.46 15.69 -5.26
C ALA A 37 7.17 16.47 -5.04
N THR A 38 6.00 15.82 -5.15
CA THR A 38 4.68 16.45 -4.98
C THR A 38 4.13 16.37 -3.56
N THR A 39 4.99 16.26 -2.54
CA THR A 39 4.52 16.28 -1.15
C THR A 39 4.11 17.70 -0.74
N ARG A 40 3.15 17.80 0.19
CA ARG A 40 2.68 19.10 0.76
C ARG A 40 3.83 19.98 1.25
N LYS A 41 4.89 19.38 1.77
CA LYS A 41 6.08 20.12 2.25
C LYS A 41 6.83 20.83 1.12
N LYS A 42 6.80 20.28 -0.10
CA LYS A 42 7.55 20.81 -1.25
C LYS A 42 6.71 21.72 -2.15
N LEU A 43 5.44 21.40 -2.33
CA LEU A 43 4.53 22.15 -3.19
C LEU A 43 3.65 23.14 -2.40
N GLY A 44 3.86 23.30 -1.08
CA GLY A 44 2.85 23.88 -0.21
C GLY A 44 1.66 22.95 -0.04
N ASN A 45 0.63 23.40 0.66
CA ASN A 45 -0.64 22.66 0.74
C ASN A 45 -1.62 23.23 -0.29
N PRO A 46 -1.79 22.62 -1.48
CA PRO A 46 -2.66 23.19 -2.52
C PRO A 46 -4.10 23.39 -2.04
N THR A 47 -4.57 22.53 -1.13
CA THR A 47 -5.91 22.65 -0.54
C THR A 47 -6.06 23.91 0.32
N SER A 48 -5.04 24.26 1.11
CA SER A 48 -5.08 25.50 1.90
C SER A 48 -4.88 26.73 1.02
N VAL A 49 -4.03 26.64 -0.01
CA VAL A 49 -3.77 27.75 -0.92
C VAL A 49 -5.01 28.07 -1.76
N ILE A 50 -5.80 27.07 -2.18
CA ILE A 50 -7.01 27.30 -2.96
C ILE A 50 -8.13 27.92 -2.12
N GLU A 51 -8.15 27.75 -0.80
CA GLU A 51 -9.10 28.39 0.11
C GLU A 51 -8.88 29.92 0.18
N GLU A 52 -7.67 30.40 -0.12
CA GLU A 52 -7.32 31.81 -0.18
C GLU A 52 -7.51 32.42 -1.58
N PHE A 53 -7.93 31.59 -2.57
CA PHE A 53 -8.04 32.02 -3.97
C PHE A 53 -9.40 32.64 -4.25
N GLU A 54 -9.40 33.92 -4.66
CA GLU A 54 -10.61 34.67 -5.00
C GLU A 54 -10.84 34.80 -6.52
N GLY A 55 -9.95 34.29 -7.35
CA GLY A 55 -10.05 34.33 -8.82
C GLY A 55 -11.17 33.42 -9.35
N LYS A 56 -11.42 33.48 -10.67
CA LYS A 56 -12.51 32.76 -11.33
C LYS A 56 -12.05 31.80 -12.43
N THR A 57 -10.86 31.98 -12.94
CA THR A 57 -10.34 31.18 -14.06
C THR A 57 -9.16 30.31 -13.63
N PHE A 58 -8.86 29.31 -14.45
CA PHE A 58 -7.69 28.47 -14.22
C PHE A 58 -6.38 29.26 -14.34
N GLU A 59 -6.30 30.20 -15.27
CA GLU A 59 -5.13 31.08 -15.41
C GLU A 59 -4.92 31.98 -14.20
N ASP A 60 -6.00 32.45 -13.56
CA ASP A 60 -5.88 33.22 -12.31
C ASP A 60 -5.36 32.35 -11.18
N TRP A 61 -5.84 31.10 -11.11
CA TRP A 61 -5.34 30.11 -10.14
C TRP A 61 -3.87 29.78 -10.36
N GLU A 62 -3.45 29.53 -11.59
CA GLU A 62 -2.05 29.22 -11.93
C GLU A 62 -1.11 30.34 -11.50
N ARG A 63 -1.46 31.60 -11.83
CA ARG A 63 -0.68 32.78 -11.40
C ARG A 63 -0.64 32.94 -9.88
N PHE A 64 -1.78 32.77 -9.22
CA PHE A 64 -1.87 32.89 -7.76
C PHE A 64 -1.02 31.81 -7.08
N TYR A 65 -1.12 30.57 -7.54
CA TYR A 65 -0.34 29.47 -6.99
C TYR A 65 1.17 29.67 -7.16
N GLU A 66 1.62 30.13 -8.34
CA GLU A 66 3.02 30.41 -8.61
C GLU A 66 3.54 31.58 -7.74
N GLN A 67 2.73 32.58 -7.48
CA GLN A 67 3.09 33.69 -6.56
C GLN A 67 3.25 33.18 -5.11
N LYS A 68 2.41 32.27 -4.66
CA LYS A 68 2.48 31.70 -3.31
C LYS A 68 3.62 30.70 -3.15
N ASN A 69 3.96 29.96 -4.21
CA ASN A 69 4.95 28.89 -4.22
C ASN A 69 5.93 29.02 -5.40
N PRO A 70 6.78 30.07 -5.44
CA PRO A 70 7.61 30.37 -6.60
C PRO A 70 8.55 29.20 -6.95
N GLY A 71 8.51 28.75 -8.21
CA GLY A 71 9.37 27.69 -8.73
C GLY A 71 9.11 26.29 -8.15
N ALA A 72 8.01 26.09 -7.41
CA ALA A 72 7.67 24.79 -6.81
C ALA A 72 7.41 23.73 -7.88
N LEU A 73 6.69 24.09 -8.95
CA LEU A 73 6.39 23.18 -10.06
C LEU A 73 7.66 22.77 -10.81
N ASP A 74 8.55 23.71 -11.11
CA ASP A 74 9.82 23.43 -11.77
C ASP A 74 10.74 22.55 -10.93
N THR A 75 10.76 22.79 -9.62
CA THR A 75 11.54 21.98 -8.69
C THR A 75 11.00 20.56 -8.62
N ALA A 76 9.70 20.39 -8.49
CA ALA A 76 9.06 19.09 -8.50
C ALA A 76 9.30 18.34 -9.81
N SER A 77 9.16 19.02 -10.96
CA SER A 77 9.42 18.45 -12.28
C SER A 77 10.85 17.94 -12.42
N ARG A 78 11.84 18.74 -12.00
CA ARG A 78 13.27 18.32 -12.00
C ARG A 78 13.53 17.11 -11.12
N GLU A 79 12.94 17.05 -9.93
CA GLU A 79 13.09 15.92 -9.02
C GLU A 79 12.48 14.64 -9.59
N ILE A 80 11.27 14.74 -10.18
CA ILE A 80 10.61 13.59 -10.83
C ILE A 80 11.44 13.12 -12.02
N TYR A 81 11.90 14.05 -12.85
CA TYR A 81 12.75 13.70 -13.99
C TYR A 81 14.07 13.04 -13.56
N GLY A 82 14.70 13.55 -12.50
CA GLY A 82 15.88 12.93 -11.91
C GLY A 82 15.63 11.50 -11.39
N ALA A 83 14.43 11.22 -10.86
CA ALA A 83 14.03 9.87 -10.46
C ALA A 83 13.79 8.97 -11.70
N LEU A 84 13.19 9.50 -12.78
CA LEU A 84 13.05 8.77 -14.06
C LEU A 84 14.40 8.38 -14.65
N GLU A 85 15.41 9.25 -14.60
CA GLU A 85 16.77 8.91 -15.06
C GLU A 85 17.40 7.77 -14.23
N LYS A 86 17.15 7.75 -12.93
CA LYS A 86 17.59 6.63 -12.06
C LYS A 86 16.86 5.34 -12.43
N LEU A 87 15.54 5.40 -12.63
CA LEU A 87 14.74 4.24 -13.09
C LEU A 87 15.23 3.73 -14.45
N ARG A 88 15.51 4.63 -15.41
CA ARG A 88 16.05 4.26 -16.73
C ARG A 88 17.38 3.52 -16.62
N LYS A 89 18.26 3.95 -15.71
CA LYS A 89 19.52 3.25 -15.45
C LYS A 89 19.29 1.89 -14.79
N ALA A 90 18.40 1.81 -13.80
CA ALA A 90 18.07 0.57 -13.11
C ALA A 90 17.43 -0.47 -14.04
N LEU A 91 16.51 -0.05 -14.92
CA LEU A 91 15.86 -0.93 -15.89
C LEU A 91 16.86 -1.66 -16.82
N LYS A 92 17.99 -1.01 -17.15
CA LYS A 92 19.05 -1.65 -17.94
C LYS A 92 19.77 -2.79 -17.22
N LEU A 93 19.67 -2.85 -15.89
CA LEU A 93 20.28 -3.88 -15.05
C LEU A 93 19.31 -5.03 -14.74
N VAL A 94 18.00 -4.82 -14.95
CA VAL A 94 16.98 -5.84 -14.67
C VAL A 94 17.01 -6.86 -15.81
N ASP A 95 17.39 -8.07 -15.48
CA ASP A 95 17.35 -9.22 -16.37
C ASP A 95 16.27 -10.23 -15.94
N ARG A 96 16.10 -11.27 -16.74
CA ARG A 96 15.09 -12.32 -16.48
C ARG A 96 15.39 -13.11 -15.21
N GLU A 97 16.67 -13.29 -14.88
CA GLU A 97 17.09 -14.04 -13.70
C GLU A 97 16.76 -13.28 -12.42
N MET A 98 17.02 -11.96 -12.40
CA MET A 98 16.59 -11.08 -11.30
C MET A 98 15.08 -11.11 -11.08
N VAL A 99 14.28 -11.05 -12.17
CA VAL A 99 12.83 -11.15 -12.07
C VAL A 99 12.42 -12.51 -11.51
N ARG A 100 13.02 -13.60 -11.98
CA ARG A 100 12.76 -14.95 -11.46
C ARG A 100 13.08 -15.05 -9.96
N HIS A 101 14.25 -14.59 -9.54
CA HIS A 101 14.64 -14.59 -8.13
C HIS A 101 13.67 -13.75 -7.27
N TRP A 102 13.23 -12.60 -7.78
CA TRP A 102 12.25 -11.78 -7.06
C TRP A 102 10.91 -12.52 -6.90
N VAL A 103 10.43 -13.19 -7.95
CA VAL A 103 9.19 -14.01 -7.90
C VAL A 103 9.35 -15.17 -6.91
N GLU A 104 10.47 -15.89 -6.95
CA GLU A 104 10.77 -16.96 -6.00
C GLU A 104 10.77 -16.45 -4.55
N GLU A 105 11.41 -15.30 -4.32
CA GLU A 105 11.42 -14.67 -3.00
C GLU A 105 10.01 -14.27 -2.55
N ALA A 106 9.24 -13.62 -3.43
CA ALA A 106 7.92 -13.12 -3.12
C ALA A 106 6.88 -14.24 -2.91
N VAL A 107 6.94 -15.28 -3.75
CA VAL A 107 5.93 -16.35 -3.74
C VAL A 107 6.33 -17.51 -2.82
N LEU A 108 7.54 -18.04 -3.00
CA LEU A 108 7.94 -19.25 -2.28
C LEU A 108 8.43 -18.95 -0.87
N LYS A 109 9.45 -18.08 -0.74
CA LYS A 109 10.09 -17.87 0.56
C LYS A 109 9.21 -17.11 1.53
N ARG A 110 8.53 -16.04 1.07
CA ARG A 110 7.64 -15.25 1.95
C ARG A 110 6.42 -16.06 2.38
N THR A 111 5.81 -16.81 1.46
CA THR A 111 4.66 -17.67 1.77
C THR A 111 5.06 -18.73 2.79
N TYR A 112 6.17 -19.44 2.53
CA TYR A 112 6.68 -20.44 3.47
C TYR A 112 7.02 -19.84 4.84
N ALA A 113 7.71 -18.70 4.87
CA ALA A 113 8.05 -18.03 6.12
C ALA A 113 6.80 -17.59 6.91
N THR A 114 5.76 -17.11 6.22
CA THR A 114 4.49 -16.74 6.86
C THR A 114 3.81 -17.96 7.45
N TRP A 115 3.68 -19.02 6.67
CA TRP A 115 3.12 -20.29 7.13
C TRP A 115 3.87 -20.84 8.35
N ARG A 116 5.21 -20.82 8.34
CA ARG A 116 6.02 -21.25 9.49
C ARG A 116 5.81 -20.40 10.75
N ILE A 117 5.61 -19.09 10.57
CA ILE A 117 5.29 -18.18 11.69
C ILE A 117 3.93 -18.56 12.29
N GLN A 118 2.92 -18.74 11.46
CA GLN A 118 1.56 -19.10 11.87
C GLN A 118 1.57 -20.43 12.64
N GLU A 119 2.14 -21.47 12.06
CA GLU A 119 2.29 -22.78 12.71
C GLU A 119 3.04 -22.67 14.05
N THR A 120 4.15 -21.94 14.09
CA THR A 120 4.96 -21.81 15.31
C THR A 120 4.18 -21.12 16.43
N ILE A 121 3.43 -20.08 16.11
CA ILE A 121 2.59 -19.35 17.07
C ILE A 121 1.53 -20.29 17.64
N LEU A 122 0.77 -20.97 16.79
CA LEU A 122 -0.32 -21.85 17.23
C LEU A 122 0.19 -23.06 18.04
N ARG A 123 1.30 -23.67 17.61
CA ARG A 123 1.95 -24.75 18.41
C ARG A 123 2.40 -24.26 19.78
N HIS A 124 2.91 -23.02 19.85
CA HIS A 124 3.35 -22.47 21.13
C HIS A 124 2.17 -22.21 22.08
N ILE A 125 1.08 -21.64 21.57
CA ILE A 125 -0.14 -21.41 22.34
C ILE A 125 -0.73 -22.75 22.80
N ALA A 126 -0.84 -23.73 21.92
CA ALA A 126 -1.33 -25.08 22.25
C ALA A 126 -0.50 -25.71 23.37
N LYS A 127 0.83 -25.60 23.31
CA LYS A 127 1.73 -26.09 24.35
C LYS A 127 1.50 -25.38 25.69
N LEU A 128 1.32 -24.06 25.71
CA LEU A 128 1.03 -23.30 26.94
C LEU A 128 -0.30 -23.72 27.57
N GLN A 129 -1.28 -24.09 26.75
CA GLN A 129 -2.59 -24.56 27.21
C GLN A 129 -2.64 -26.06 27.53
N GLY A 130 -1.58 -26.81 27.23
CA GLY A 130 -1.59 -28.27 27.37
C GLY A 130 -2.56 -28.97 26.42
N LYS A 131 -2.86 -28.36 25.26
CA LYS A 131 -3.84 -28.84 24.28
C LYS A 131 -3.17 -29.33 23.01
N PRO A 132 -3.81 -30.26 22.26
CA PRO A 132 -3.29 -30.69 20.96
C PRO A 132 -3.40 -29.58 19.93
N PHE A 133 -2.46 -29.54 18.97
CA PHE A 133 -2.47 -28.69 17.80
C PHE A 133 -2.67 -29.53 16.54
N ARG A 134 -3.50 -29.03 15.61
CA ARG A 134 -3.66 -29.55 14.26
C ARG A 134 -3.54 -28.42 13.24
N GLN A 135 -2.80 -28.65 12.18
CA GLN A 135 -2.74 -27.76 11.03
C GLN A 135 -4.08 -27.77 10.30
N ALA A 136 -4.50 -26.63 9.75
CA ALA A 136 -5.64 -26.58 8.83
C ALA A 136 -5.32 -27.33 7.53
N ASP A 137 -6.32 -27.97 6.98
CA ASP A 137 -6.27 -28.53 5.62
C ASP A 137 -6.50 -27.47 4.55
N ASP A 138 -6.51 -27.87 3.27
CA ASP A 138 -6.63 -26.93 2.16
C ASP A 138 -7.97 -26.18 2.19
N GLN A 139 -9.09 -26.83 2.48
CA GLN A 139 -10.43 -26.22 2.53
C GLN A 139 -10.56 -25.28 3.74
N GLU A 140 -10.04 -25.67 4.88
CA GLU A 140 -10.01 -24.87 6.09
C GLU A 140 -9.11 -23.61 5.90
N SER A 141 -7.99 -23.79 5.21
CA SER A 141 -7.08 -22.67 4.87
C SER A 141 -7.72 -21.69 3.89
N GLU A 142 -8.49 -22.15 2.91
CA GLU A 142 -9.29 -21.30 2.01
C GLU A 142 -10.35 -20.50 2.77
N ALA A 143 -10.91 -21.08 3.85
CA ALA A 143 -11.82 -20.37 4.75
C ALA A 143 -11.10 -19.39 5.72
N GLY A 144 -9.76 -19.25 5.60
CA GLY A 144 -8.98 -18.34 6.41
C GLY A 144 -8.55 -18.89 7.77
N ILE A 145 -8.64 -20.19 8.00
CA ILE A 145 -8.19 -20.88 9.20
C ILE A 145 -6.74 -21.32 9.00
N ASP A 146 -5.85 -21.03 9.96
CA ASP A 146 -4.44 -21.42 9.90
C ASP A 146 -4.17 -22.72 10.69
N GLY A 147 -5.03 -23.08 11.63
CA GLY A 147 -4.94 -24.30 12.41
C GLY A 147 -5.92 -24.37 13.57
N PHE A 148 -5.87 -25.46 14.31
CA PHE A 148 -6.74 -25.75 15.44
C PHE A 148 -5.94 -26.02 16.70
N ILE A 149 -6.42 -25.48 17.81
CA ILE A 149 -5.94 -25.83 19.14
C ILE A 149 -7.12 -26.53 19.83
N ASP A 150 -6.98 -27.81 20.09
CA ASP A 150 -8.11 -28.67 20.41
C ASP A 150 -9.10 -28.67 19.21
N GLU A 151 -10.35 -28.30 19.42
CA GLU A 151 -11.35 -28.20 18.35
C GLU A 151 -11.60 -26.73 17.90
N ARG A 152 -10.95 -25.75 18.52
CA ARG A 152 -11.12 -24.31 18.21
C ARG A 152 -10.28 -23.92 17.01
N PRO A 153 -10.88 -23.32 15.97
CA PRO A 153 -10.15 -22.80 14.81
C PRO A 153 -9.49 -21.46 15.13
N PHE A 154 -8.29 -21.25 14.59
CA PHE A 154 -7.50 -20.04 14.75
C PHE A 154 -7.00 -19.49 13.43
N SER A 155 -6.97 -18.16 13.33
CA SER A 155 -6.37 -17.41 12.24
C SER A 155 -5.29 -16.49 12.78
N VAL A 156 -4.09 -16.50 12.20
CA VAL A 156 -2.93 -15.73 12.66
C VAL A 156 -2.67 -14.59 11.71
N ARG A 157 -2.75 -13.34 12.18
CA ARG A 157 -2.65 -12.13 11.37
C ARG A 157 -1.60 -11.16 11.92
N PRO A 158 -0.87 -10.44 11.06
CA PRO A 158 -0.03 -9.34 11.56
C PRO A 158 -0.89 -8.19 12.12
N VAL A 159 -0.41 -7.53 13.17
CA VAL A 159 -1.09 -6.38 13.82
C VAL A 159 -1.44 -5.26 12.80
N SER A 160 -0.69 -5.13 11.71
CA SER A 160 -1.02 -4.18 10.63
C SER A 160 -2.40 -4.42 9.99
N HIS A 161 -2.96 -5.62 10.10
CA HIS A 161 -4.32 -5.93 9.66
C HIS A 161 -5.39 -5.37 10.60
N TYR A 162 -5.12 -5.31 11.90
CA TYR A 162 -6.03 -4.70 12.88
C TYR A 162 -6.30 -3.22 12.60
N PHE A 163 -5.28 -2.47 12.18
CA PHE A 163 -5.39 -1.03 11.90
C PHE A 163 -5.97 -0.66 10.54
N LYS A 164 -6.20 -1.63 9.65
CA LYS A 164 -6.83 -1.39 8.33
C LYS A 164 -8.36 -1.33 8.39
N GLY A 165 -8.95 -1.42 9.57
CA GLY A 165 -10.39 -1.59 9.79
C GLY A 165 -10.79 -3.06 9.79
N PRO A 166 -12.02 -3.38 10.25
CA PRO A 166 -12.53 -4.73 10.12
C PRO A 166 -12.46 -5.09 8.63
N PRO A 167 -11.96 -6.29 8.27
CA PRO A 167 -12.16 -6.79 6.92
C PRO A 167 -13.67 -6.72 6.67
N GLU A 168 -14.06 -6.17 5.51
CA GLU A 168 -15.45 -6.29 5.05
C GLU A 168 -15.82 -7.76 5.24
N GLU A 169 -16.71 -8.01 6.20
CA GLU A 169 -17.36 -9.26 6.54
C GLU A 169 -16.83 -10.53 5.83
N GLN A 170 -15.58 -10.86 6.01
CA GLN A 170 -15.19 -12.24 5.95
C GLN A 170 -15.46 -12.77 7.37
N ASP A 171 -16.64 -13.34 7.56
CA ASP A 171 -16.95 -14.25 8.66
C ASP A 171 -15.92 -15.39 8.64
N THR A 172 -14.71 -15.10 9.09
CA THR A 172 -13.73 -16.15 9.34
C THR A 172 -14.18 -16.80 10.62
N PRO A 173 -14.64 -18.06 10.60
CA PRO A 173 -15.17 -18.73 11.78
C PRO A 173 -14.04 -19.14 12.73
N ALA A 174 -13.05 -18.26 12.95
CA ALA A 174 -11.83 -18.55 13.67
C ALA A 174 -11.45 -17.41 14.63
N ASP A 175 -10.93 -17.77 15.78
CA ASP A 175 -10.35 -16.82 16.72
C ASP A 175 -9.07 -16.21 16.14
N VAL A 176 -8.95 -14.89 16.19
CA VAL A 176 -7.81 -14.21 15.56
C VAL A 176 -6.68 -14.00 16.55
N VAL A 177 -5.51 -14.50 16.20
CA VAL A 177 -4.26 -14.26 16.90
C VAL A 177 -3.47 -13.20 16.14
N TYR A 178 -3.13 -12.09 16.77
CA TYR A 178 -2.32 -11.04 16.17
C TYR A 178 -0.85 -11.17 16.55
N PHE A 179 0.05 -10.82 15.62
CA PHE A 179 1.48 -10.78 15.91
C PHE A 179 2.16 -9.55 15.32
N GLU A 180 3.24 -9.12 15.94
CA GLU A 180 4.17 -8.12 15.41
C GLU A 180 5.63 -8.58 15.54
N LYS A 181 6.47 -8.18 14.59
CA LYS A 181 7.92 -8.43 14.67
C LYS A 181 8.56 -7.47 15.66
N ALA A 182 9.32 -7.99 16.60
CA ALA A 182 10.11 -7.24 17.55
C ALA A 182 11.61 -7.42 17.29
N LYS A 183 12.47 -6.61 17.91
CA LYS A 183 13.94 -6.73 17.76
C LYS A 183 14.50 -8.13 18.11
N ARG A 184 13.82 -8.85 19.00
CA ARG A 184 14.21 -10.20 19.46
C ARG A 184 12.99 -11.13 19.43
N GLY A 185 12.46 -11.45 18.23
CA GLY A 185 11.37 -12.42 18.09
C GLY A 185 10.03 -11.80 17.69
N LEU A 186 8.95 -12.41 18.14
CA LEU A 186 7.58 -11.98 17.85
C LEU A 186 6.85 -11.64 19.17
N LYS A 187 6.04 -10.59 19.14
CA LYS A 187 5.00 -10.39 20.14
C LYS A 187 3.71 -10.94 19.59
N VAL A 188 2.99 -11.69 20.41
CA VAL A 188 1.75 -12.37 20.03
C VAL A 188 0.64 -11.90 20.96
N TYR A 189 -0.50 -11.51 20.42
CA TYR A 189 -1.67 -11.02 21.11
C TYR A 189 -2.85 -11.92 20.79
N TYR A 190 -3.47 -12.49 21.81
CA TYR A 190 -4.65 -13.35 21.68
C TYR A 190 -5.46 -13.36 22.96
N ASP A 191 -6.76 -13.48 22.82
CA ASP A 191 -7.69 -13.70 23.93
C ASP A 191 -7.91 -15.20 24.13
N LEU A 192 -7.85 -15.64 25.39
CA LEU A 192 -7.98 -17.04 25.79
C LEU A 192 -9.44 -17.42 26.07
#